data_548ef60cdac05ef9ce8e66070c3f334e
#
_entry.id   548ef60cdac05ef9ce8e66070c3f334e
#
_cell.length_a   1.000
_cell.length_b   1.000
_cell.length_c   1.000
_cell.angle_alpha   90.00
_cell.angle_beta   90.00
_cell.angle_gamma   90.00
#
_symmetry.space_group_name_H-M   'P 1'
#
loop_
_entity.id
_entity.type
_entity.pdbx_description
1 polymer ?
#
loop_
_entity_poly.entity_id
_entity_poly.type
_entity_poly.pdbx_seq_one_letter_code
_entity_poly.pdbx_strand_id
1 'polypeptide(L)'
;IDSSVFPGGYLQTEDYAFDFSEAPIKSKYQFENFVCEESQNGSFTEYPITSFRYNPLFFWRLYILGRLFPNKYKMIGDGEFISQGGRKKQILTSYTTYHVSTDGYYATKLTQSLEKSMNMGQNEMVTIGHPKGNTKDSIKKLNEFVSKNWNDHQFTSFHRVINKKN
;
A
#
# COMPACT_ATOMS: atom_id res chain seq x y z
N ILE A 1 -17.25 -4.30 5.73
CA ILE A 1 -16.19 -3.77 4.85
C ILE A 1 -14.87 -4.15 5.47
N ASP A 2 -13.99 -4.67 4.65
CA ASP A 2 -12.61 -4.98 4.99
C ASP A 2 -11.63 -4.26 4.04
N SER A 3 -10.38 -4.12 4.42
CA SER A 3 -9.28 -3.60 3.63
C SER A 3 -7.96 -4.10 4.22
N SER A 4 -7.75 -5.39 4.15
CA SER A 4 -6.58 -6.06 4.74
C SER A 4 -5.67 -6.71 3.70
N VAL A 5 -6.19 -6.95 2.50
CA VAL A 5 -5.50 -7.64 1.42
C VAL A 5 -4.78 -6.65 0.51
N PHE A 6 -3.61 -7.02 0.03
CA PHE A 6 -2.98 -6.38 -1.13
C PHE A 6 -2.61 -7.46 -2.16
N PRO A 7 -3.28 -7.49 -3.33
CA PRO A 7 -3.14 -8.56 -4.31
C PRO A 7 -1.69 -8.79 -4.74
N GLY A 8 -1.29 -10.07 -4.82
CA GLY A 8 0.08 -10.47 -5.13
C GLY A 8 1.06 -10.35 -3.94
N GLY A 9 0.56 -10.02 -2.76
CA GLY A 9 1.37 -9.98 -1.54
C GLY A 9 1.65 -11.37 -1.00
N TYR A 10 2.88 -11.60 -0.59
CA TYR A 10 3.28 -12.84 0.07
C TYR A 10 4.36 -12.57 1.10
N LEU A 11 4.22 -13.14 2.26
CA LEU A 11 5.23 -13.13 3.31
C LEU A 11 5.13 -14.42 4.11
N GLN A 12 6.28 -15.02 4.38
CA GLN A 12 6.40 -16.11 5.33
C GLN A 12 7.67 -15.89 6.15
N THR A 13 7.48 -15.74 7.45
CA THR A 13 8.55 -15.66 8.46
C THR A 13 8.23 -16.65 9.58
N GLU A 14 9.11 -16.78 10.56
CA GLU A 14 8.86 -17.64 11.74
C GLU A 14 7.66 -17.15 12.57
N ASP A 15 7.47 -15.84 12.67
CA ASP A 15 6.47 -15.23 13.56
C ASP A 15 5.20 -14.76 12.83
N TYR A 16 5.25 -14.61 11.49
CA TYR A 16 4.18 -13.99 10.74
C TYR A 16 4.14 -14.49 9.29
N ALA A 17 2.96 -14.90 8.83
CA ALA A 17 2.77 -15.34 7.46
C ALA A 17 1.45 -14.82 6.89
N PHE A 18 1.46 -14.45 5.60
CA PHE A 18 0.26 -14.24 4.80
C PHE A 18 0.54 -14.58 3.33
N ASP A 19 -0.50 -15.00 2.65
CA ASP A 19 -0.48 -15.28 1.21
C ASP A 19 -1.70 -14.65 0.55
N PHE A 20 -1.46 -13.57 -0.21
CA PHE A 20 -2.45 -12.86 -1.02
C PHE A 20 -2.10 -12.95 -2.51
N SER A 21 -1.33 -13.99 -2.91
CA SER A 21 -0.89 -14.17 -4.30
C SER A 21 -2.07 -14.36 -5.25
N GLU A 22 -3.11 -15.04 -4.79
CA GLU A 22 -4.32 -15.35 -5.57
C GLU A 22 -5.46 -14.34 -5.36
N ALA A 23 -5.25 -13.32 -4.53
CA ALA A 23 -6.29 -12.32 -4.28
C ALA A 23 -6.69 -11.57 -5.56
N PRO A 24 -7.99 -11.28 -5.77
CA PRO A 24 -8.47 -10.58 -6.96
C PRO A 24 -7.82 -9.20 -7.14
N ILE A 25 -7.32 -8.92 -8.36
CA ILE A 25 -6.77 -7.60 -8.73
C ILE A 25 -7.94 -6.70 -9.16
N LYS A 26 -8.72 -6.27 -8.20
CA LYS A 26 -9.90 -5.40 -8.38
C LYS A 26 -9.86 -4.27 -7.36
N SER A 27 -10.55 -3.18 -7.63
CA SER A 27 -10.70 -2.09 -6.66
C SER A 27 -11.67 -2.48 -5.52
N LYS A 28 -12.55 -3.45 -5.79
CA LYS A 28 -13.56 -3.92 -4.84
C LYS A 28 -14.10 -5.27 -5.27
N TYR A 29 -14.38 -6.16 -4.30
CA TYR A 29 -15.12 -7.42 -4.52
C TYR A 29 -15.84 -7.85 -3.25
N GLN A 30 -16.76 -8.82 -3.39
CA GLN A 30 -17.43 -9.46 -2.27
C GLN A 30 -16.79 -10.82 -1.97
N PHE A 31 -16.80 -11.23 -0.72
CA PHE A 31 -16.34 -12.55 -0.27
C PHE A 31 -17.20 -13.04 0.90
N GLU A 32 -17.12 -14.34 1.20
CA GLU A 32 -17.86 -14.94 2.31
C GLU A 32 -16.90 -15.53 3.37
N ASN A 33 -16.16 -16.57 3.03
CA ASN A 33 -15.32 -17.29 3.99
C ASN A 33 -13.84 -16.91 3.91
N PHE A 34 -13.32 -16.72 2.70
CA PHE A 34 -11.91 -16.45 2.45
C PHE A 34 -11.77 -15.12 1.70
N VAL A 35 -11.04 -14.21 2.30
CA VAL A 35 -10.87 -12.85 1.77
C VAL A 35 -10.19 -12.81 0.39
N CYS A 36 -9.43 -13.84 0.02
CA CYS A 36 -8.81 -13.95 -1.31
C CYS A 36 -9.70 -14.60 -2.37
N GLU A 37 -10.91 -15.06 -2.00
CA GLU A 37 -11.83 -15.71 -2.92
C GLU A 37 -13.08 -14.83 -3.13
N GLU A 38 -13.24 -14.35 -4.37
CA GLU A 38 -14.42 -13.58 -4.73
C GLU A 38 -15.68 -14.45 -4.72
N SER A 39 -16.75 -13.97 -4.12
CA SER A 39 -18.07 -14.59 -4.10
C SER A 39 -19.12 -13.58 -4.56
N GLN A 40 -19.97 -13.95 -5.55
CA GLN A 40 -21.01 -13.05 -6.07
C GLN A 40 -22.05 -12.64 -5.01
N ASN A 41 -22.29 -13.49 -4.02
CA ASN A 41 -23.27 -13.27 -2.96
C ASN A 41 -22.60 -13.18 -1.57
N GLY A 42 -21.33 -12.81 -1.52
CA GLY A 42 -20.61 -12.71 -0.26
C GLY A 42 -21.16 -11.59 0.61
N SER A 43 -21.25 -11.84 1.92
CA SER A 43 -21.74 -10.89 2.93
C SER A 43 -20.74 -9.78 3.25
N PHE A 44 -19.47 -10.02 2.95
CA PHE A 44 -18.38 -9.09 3.21
C PHE A 44 -17.93 -8.38 1.93
N THR A 45 -17.47 -7.16 2.08
CA THR A 45 -16.89 -6.39 0.97
C THR A 45 -15.44 -6.08 1.28
N GLU A 46 -14.54 -6.52 0.43
CA GLU A 46 -13.12 -6.15 0.44
C GLU A 46 -12.86 -4.97 -0.50
N TYR A 47 -12.09 -4.02 -0.01
CA TYR A 47 -11.45 -2.96 -0.77
C TYR A 47 -9.94 -3.20 -0.70
N PRO A 48 -9.35 -3.96 -1.63
CA PRO A 48 -7.95 -4.31 -1.55
C PRO A 48 -7.05 -3.09 -1.51
N ILE A 49 -6.05 -3.11 -0.66
CA ILE A 49 -4.99 -2.11 -0.68
C ILE A 49 -4.29 -2.24 -2.02
N THR A 50 -4.20 -1.17 -2.77
CA THR A 50 -3.59 -1.19 -4.11
C THR A 50 -2.17 -1.71 -4.02
N SER A 51 -1.84 -2.70 -4.83
CA SER A 51 -0.50 -3.27 -4.90
C SER A 51 0.34 -2.65 -6.00
N PHE A 52 1.63 -2.55 -5.75
CA PHE A 52 2.60 -2.06 -6.70
C PHE A 52 3.80 -3.00 -6.77
N ARG A 53 4.30 -3.26 -7.98
CA ARG A 53 5.49 -4.09 -8.18
C ARG A 53 6.74 -3.22 -8.17
N TYR A 54 7.46 -3.26 -7.07
CA TYR A 54 8.68 -2.51 -6.86
C TYR A 54 9.88 -3.24 -7.47
N ASN A 55 10.75 -2.50 -8.14
CA ASN A 55 12.02 -3.05 -8.61
C ASN A 55 13.10 -2.99 -7.51
N PRO A 56 14.17 -3.79 -7.62
CA PRO A 56 15.26 -3.77 -6.63
C PRO A 56 15.91 -2.39 -6.47
N LEU A 57 15.99 -1.60 -7.54
CA LEU A 57 16.60 -0.27 -7.51
C LEU A 57 15.84 0.71 -6.60
N PHE A 58 14.52 0.53 -6.47
CA PHE A 58 13.73 1.29 -5.50
C PHE A 58 14.22 1.06 -4.06
N PHE A 59 14.44 -0.20 -3.70
CA PHE A 59 14.92 -0.56 -2.36
C PHE A 59 16.37 -0.15 -2.12
N TRP A 60 17.23 -0.23 -3.14
CA TRP A 60 18.57 0.31 -3.08
C TRP A 60 18.56 1.82 -2.82
N ARG A 61 17.71 2.57 -3.54
CA ARG A 61 17.55 4.01 -3.31
C ARG A 61 17.02 4.32 -1.92
N LEU A 62 15.99 3.62 -1.46
CA LEU A 62 15.46 3.76 -0.11
C LEU A 62 16.57 3.56 0.94
N TYR A 63 17.37 2.52 0.79
CA TYR A 63 18.43 2.17 1.72
C TYR A 63 19.58 3.19 1.73
N ILE A 64 20.02 3.64 0.56
CA ILE A 64 21.10 4.61 0.40
C ILE A 64 20.66 5.99 0.87
N LEU A 65 19.49 6.46 0.41
CA LEU A 65 18.99 7.79 0.76
C LEU A 65 18.66 7.91 2.25
N GLY A 66 18.16 6.83 2.86
CA GLY A 66 17.92 6.81 4.31
C GLY A 66 19.19 7.00 5.13
N ARG A 67 20.35 6.54 4.61
CA ARG A 67 21.66 6.75 5.26
C ARG A 67 22.29 8.10 4.96
N LEU A 68 22.19 8.56 3.71
CA LEU A 68 22.78 9.83 3.29
C LEU A 68 21.99 11.03 3.84
N PHE A 69 20.69 10.90 4.01
CA PHE A 69 19.80 11.97 4.46
C PHE A 69 18.94 11.53 5.66
N PRO A 70 19.54 11.15 6.79
CA PRO A 70 18.81 10.59 7.92
C PRO A 70 17.73 11.56 8.46
N ASN A 71 18.01 12.84 8.52
CA ASN A 71 17.05 13.84 9.02
C ASN A 71 15.82 13.99 8.13
N LYS A 72 15.96 13.78 6.82
CA LYS A 72 14.86 13.87 5.85
C LYS A 72 13.91 12.67 5.98
N TYR A 73 14.49 11.49 6.22
CA TYR A 73 13.75 10.23 6.29
C TYR A 73 13.55 9.74 7.72
N LYS A 74 13.83 10.59 8.72
CA LYS A 74 13.51 10.28 10.12
C LYS A 74 12.01 10.14 10.29
N MET A 75 11.60 9.01 10.82
CA MET A 75 10.20 8.74 11.19
C MET A 75 9.75 9.71 12.27
N ILE A 76 8.50 10.14 12.19
CA ILE A 76 7.89 11.08 13.16
C ILE A 76 7.33 10.31 14.35
N GLY A 77 6.81 9.10 14.10
CA GLY A 77 6.25 8.25 15.14
C GLY A 77 7.31 7.42 15.86
N ASP A 78 6.95 6.94 17.03
CA ASP A 78 7.77 6.19 17.97
C ASP A 78 7.51 4.66 17.95
N GLY A 79 6.61 4.22 17.07
CA GLY A 79 6.25 2.79 16.98
C GLY A 79 7.33 1.96 16.31
N GLU A 80 7.41 0.70 16.70
CA GLU A 80 8.29 -0.29 16.10
C GLU A 80 7.66 -0.94 14.85
N PHE A 81 8.51 -1.35 13.91
CA PHE A 81 8.11 -2.17 12.80
C PHE A 81 8.40 -3.64 13.11
N ILE A 82 7.46 -4.51 12.74
CA ILE A 82 7.71 -5.95 12.76
C ILE A 82 8.88 -6.23 11.81
N SER A 83 9.94 -6.83 12.33
CA SER A 83 11.09 -7.22 11.51
C SER A 83 10.65 -8.29 10.52
N GLN A 84 10.77 -7.99 9.24
CA GLN A 84 10.55 -8.98 8.17
C GLN A 84 11.85 -9.74 7.92
N GLY A 85 12.36 -10.45 8.92
CA GLY A 85 13.64 -11.16 8.87
C GLY A 85 13.87 -11.91 7.54
N GLY A 86 15.10 -11.97 7.06
CA GLY A 86 15.49 -12.73 5.86
C GLY A 86 15.16 -12.11 4.50
N ARG A 87 14.18 -11.21 4.41
CA ARG A 87 13.66 -10.68 3.14
C ARG A 87 14.57 -9.65 2.44
N LYS A 88 15.56 -9.12 3.15
CA LYS A 88 16.45 -8.06 2.66
C LYS A 88 17.15 -8.44 1.35
N LYS A 89 17.68 -9.65 1.25
CA LYS A 89 18.33 -10.14 0.03
C LYS A 89 17.33 -10.18 -1.13
N GLN A 90 16.15 -10.71 -0.91
CA GLN A 90 15.09 -10.80 -1.92
C GLN A 90 14.71 -9.44 -2.48
N ILE A 91 14.38 -8.45 -1.64
CA ILE A 91 13.96 -7.12 -2.09
C ILE A 91 15.07 -6.34 -2.82
N LEU A 92 16.33 -6.62 -2.51
CA LEU A 92 17.48 -5.97 -3.16
C LEU A 92 17.91 -6.64 -4.47
N THR A 93 17.41 -7.84 -4.78
CA THR A 93 17.80 -8.61 -5.98
C THR A 93 16.64 -8.94 -6.91
N SER A 94 15.39 -8.88 -6.42
CA SER A 94 14.21 -9.31 -7.18
C SER A 94 13.09 -8.28 -7.12
N TYR A 95 12.23 -8.29 -8.13
CA TYR A 95 10.98 -7.53 -8.06
C TYR A 95 10.10 -8.06 -6.91
N THR A 96 9.50 -7.13 -6.19
CA THR A 96 8.65 -7.46 -5.04
C THR A 96 7.32 -6.74 -5.15
N THR A 97 6.22 -7.48 -5.09
CA THR A 97 4.89 -6.88 -4.95
C THR A 97 4.69 -6.47 -3.50
N TYR A 98 4.29 -5.23 -3.30
CA TYR A 98 4.01 -4.66 -2.00
C TYR A 98 2.86 -3.66 -2.10
N HIS A 99 2.24 -3.33 -0.98
CA HIS A 99 1.16 -2.36 -0.97
C HIS A 99 1.63 -0.94 -1.30
N VAL A 100 0.74 -0.14 -1.86
CA VAL A 100 0.96 1.30 -2.03
C VAL A 100 0.83 1.96 -0.66
N SER A 101 1.86 2.69 -0.26
CA SER A 101 1.91 3.28 1.07
C SER A 101 2.30 4.76 1.03
N THR A 102 1.77 5.51 2.00
CA THR A 102 2.17 6.89 2.29
C THR A 102 3.40 6.97 3.20
N ASP A 103 3.94 5.83 3.63
CA ASP A 103 5.06 5.76 4.56
C ASP A 103 6.40 6.10 3.90
N GLY A 104 7.18 6.93 4.52
CA GLY A 104 8.56 7.21 4.16
C GLY A 104 8.80 7.35 2.66
N TYR A 105 9.78 6.64 2.13
CA TYR A 105 10.13 6.68 0.71
C TYR A 105 9.07 6.08 -0.23
N TYR A 106 8.17 5.23 0.28
CA TYR A 106 7.08 4.64 -0.52
C TYR A 106 6.13 5.70 -1.07
N ALA A 107 5.93 6.82 -0.37
CA ALA A 107 5.11 7.93 -0.83
C ALA A 107 5.54 8.51 -2.20
N THR A 108 6.80 8.30 -2.61
CA THR A 108 7.29 8.69 -3.94
C THR A 108 6.62 7.91 -5.09
N LYS A 109 5.87 6.86 -4.80
CA LYS A 109 5.20 6.00 -5.79
C LYS A 109 3.71 6.26 -5.95
N LEU A 110 3.11 7.17 -5.17
CA LEU A 110 1.68 7.44 -5.20
C LEU A 110 1.16 7.80 -6.61
N THR A 111 1.79 8.77 -7.28
CA THR A 111 1.38 9.17 -8.65
C THR A 111 1.49 8.01 -9.64
N GLN A 112 2.62 7.31 -9.65
CA GLN A 112 2.83 6.18 -10.55
C GLN A 112 1.86 5.02 -10.28
N SER A 113 1.47 4.83 -9.01
CA SER A 113 0.48 3.82 -8.63
C SER A 113 -0.93 4.19 -9.08
N LEU A 114 -1.30 5.48 -8.98
CA LEU A 114 -2.57 5.98 -9.48
C LEU A 114 -2.68 5.79 -11.00
N GLU A 115 -1.68 6.23 -11.75
CA GLU A 115 -1.62 6.06 -13.20
C GLU A 115 -1.75 4.59 -13.61
N LYS A 116 -1.05 3.68 -12.90
CA LYS A 116 -1.15 2.25 -13.14
C LYS A 116 -2.56 1.72 -12.87
N SER A 117 -3.18 2.10 -11.75
CA SER A 117 -4.54 1.68 -11.41
C SER A 117 -5.55 2.13 -12.47
N MET A 118 -5.45 3.38 -12.92
CA MET A 118 -6.30 3.91 -13.99
C MET A 118 -6.11 3.14 -15.31
N ASN A 119 -4.86 2.85 -15.70
CA ASN A 119 -4.55 2.08 -16.90
C ASN A 119 -5.06 0.63 -16.83
N MET A 120 -5.27 0.10 -15.63
CA MET A 120 -5.91 -1.21 -15.40
C MET A 120 -7.44 -1.13 -15.30
N GLY A 121 -8.04 0.05 -15.53
CA GLY A 121 -9.48 0.26 -15.42
C GLY A 121 -10.01 0.25 -13.99
N GLN A 122 -9.14 0.42 -12.99
CA GLN A 122 -9.55 0.51 -11.60
C GLN A 122 -10.05 1.91 -11.28
N ASN A 123 -11.27 2.00 -10.74
CA ASN A 123 -11.90 3.29 -10.40
C ASN A 123 -11.51 3.80 -9.00
N GLU A 124 -10.87 2.98 -8.20
CA GLU A 124 -10.49 3.28 -6.82
C GLU A 124 -9.05 2.84 -6.56
N MET A 125 -8.30 3.69 -5.89
CA MET A 125 -6.97 3.37 -5.38
C MET A 125 -7.00 3.46 -3.86
N VAL A 126 -6.71 2.36 -3.18
CA VAL A 126 -6.61 2.29 -1.72
C VAL A 126 -5.14 2.34 -1.33
N THR A 127 -4.78 3.26 -0.45
CA THR A 127 -3.44 3.38 0.11
C THR A 127 -3.45 3.18 1.60
N ILE A 128 -2.38 2.63 2.14
CA ILE A 128 -2.20 2.49 3.58
C ILE A 128 -1.13 3.47 4.08
N GLY A 129 -1.25 3.91 5.31
CA GLY A 129 -0.23 4.70 5.99
C GLY A 129 -0.21 4.36 7.47
N HIS A 130 0.99 4.28 8.03
CA HIS A 130 1.19 4.04 9.44
C HIS A 130 1.74 5.32 10.08
N PRO A 131 1.14 5.86 11.15
CA PRO A 131 1.66 7.06 11.82
C PRO A 131 3.15 6.94 12.16
N LYS A 132 3.58 5.76 12.59
CA LYS A 132 4.98 5.45 12.88
C LYS A 132 5.91 5.45 11.65
N GLY A 133 5.37 5.21 10.45
CA GLY A 133 6.12 5.16 9.18
C GLY A 133 6.23 6.49 8.48
N ASN A 134 5.48 7.50 8.91
CA ASN A 134 5.49 8.82 8.30
C ASN A 134 6.77 9.58 8.58
N THR A 135 7.24 10.31 7.57
CA THR A 135 8.36 11.24 7.66
C THR A 135 7.90 12.63 7.19
N LYS A 136 8.64 13.68 7.48
CA LYS A 136 8.35 15.01 6.94
C LYS A 136 8.30 15.01 5.41
N ASP A 137 9.18 14.23 4.77
CA ASP A 137 9.21 14.10 3.30
C ASP A 137 7.98 13.34 2.78
N SER A 138 7.56 12.27 3.44
CA SER A 138 6.39 11.51 3.00
C SER A 138 5.08 12.29 3.14
N ILE A 139 4.91 13.05 4.21
CA ILE A 139 3.76 13.95 4.38
C ILE A 139 3.75 15.03 3.29
N LYS A 140 4.91 15.60 2.98
CA LYS A 140 5.04 16.57 1.87
C LYS A 140 4.62 15.92 0.54
N LYS A 141 5.11 14.72 0.24
CA LYS A 141 4.76 13.96 -0.97
C LYS A 141 3.27 13.63 -1.05
N LEU A 142 2.67 13.23 0.06
CA LEU A 142 1.23 13.00 0.13
C LEU A 142 0.45 14.28 -0.17
N ASN A 143 0.84 15.40 0.42
CA ASN A 143 0.19 16.68 0.19
C ASN A 143 0.32 17.13 -1.28
N GLU A 144 1.51 17.02 -1.87
CA GLU A 144 1.75 17.28 -3.30
C GLU A 144 0.86 16.40 -4.19
N PHE A 145 0.76 15.11 -3.87
CA PHE A 145 -0.07 14.15 -4.58
C PHE A 145 -1.55 14.51 -4.51
N VAL A 146 -2.07 14.78 -3.31
CA VAL A 146 -3.47 15.18 -3.12
C VAL A 146 -3.76 16.49 -3.85
N SER A 147 -2.91 17.52 -3.68
CA SER A 147 -3.12 18.83 -4.31
C SER A 147 -3.13 18.73 -5.84
N LYS A 148 -2.23 17.92 -6.42
CA LYS A 148 -2.16 17.75 -7.87
C LYS A 148 -3.39 17.08 -8.46
N ASN A 149 -3.99 16.16 -7.71
CA ASN A 149 -5.08 15.30 -8.21
C ASN A 149 -6.45 15.68 -7.65
N TRP A 150 -6.54 16.80 -6.90
CA TRP A 150 -7.76 17.21 -6.19
C TRP A 150 -8.97 17.44 -7.10
N ASN A 151 -8.75 18.00 -8.27
CA ASN A 151 -9.84 18.34 -9.20
C ASN A 151 -10.34 17.13 -10.00
N ASP A 152 -9.48 16.12 -10.19
CA ASP A 152 -9.75 14.98 -11.05
C ASP A 152 -10.18 13.74 -10.26
N HIS A 153 -9.90 13.72 -8.93
CA HIS A 153 -10.15 12.56 -8.08
C HIS A 153 -10.79 12.93 -6.75
N GLN A 154 -11.70 12.09 -6.29
CA GLN A 154 -12.29 12.21 -4.96
C GLN A 154 -11.41 11.52 -3.93
N PHE A 155 -10.92 12.26 -2.93
CA PHE A 155 -10.21 11.72 -1.78
C PHE A 155 -11.17 11.45 -0.63
N THR A 156 -11.12 10.23 -0.07
CA THR A 156 -12.02 9.81 1.01
C THR A 156 -11.33 8.85 1.97
N SER A 157 -12.01 8.54 3.07
CA SER A 157 -11.61 7.49 4.02
C SER A 157 -12.74 6.47 4.15
N PHE A 158 -12.43 5.26 4.63
CA PHE A 158 -13.43 4.22 4.85
C PHE A 158 -14.57 4.67 5.77
N HIS A 159 -14.29 5.48 6.78
CA HIS A 159 -15.33 6.06 7.63
C HIS A 159 -16.42 6.80 6.82
N ARG A 160 -16.02 7.59 5.82
CA ARG A 160 -16.97 8.30 4.96
C ARG A 160 -17.65 7.38 3.93
N VAL A 161 -16.97 6.34 3.47
CA VAL A 161 -17.53 5.35 2.56
C VAL A 161 -18.66 4.56 3.23
N ILE A 162 -18.46 4.17 4.49
CA ILE A 162 -19.47 3.44 5.28
C ILE A 162 -20.70 4.32 5.54
N ASN A 163 -20.49 5.56 5.97
CA ASN A 163 -21.57 6.46 6.36
C ASN A 163 -22.39 7.03 5.17
N LYS A 164 -21.92 6.91 3.92
CA LYS A 164 -22.71 7.28 2.74
C LYS A 164 -23.73 6.21 2.32
N LYS A 165 -23.67 5.01 2.90
CA LYS A 165 -24.61 3.91 2.59
C LYS A 165 -25.83 3.86 3.54
N ASN A 166 -25.88 4.72 4.56
CA ASN A 166 -27.03 4.94 5.46
C ASN A 166 -27.67 6.27 5.10
#